data_02e6a191f09e99a0cec1d69ebe5ff5bd
#
_entry.id   02e6a191f09e99a0cec1d69ebe5ff5bd
#
_cell.length_a   1.000
_cell.length_b   1.000
_cell.length_c   1.000
_cell.angle_alpha   90.00
_cell.angle_beta   90.00
_cell.angle_gamma   90.00
#
_symmetry.space_group_name_H-M   'P 1'
#
loop_
_entity.id
_entity.type
_entity.pdbx_description
1 polymer ?
#
loop_
_entity_poly.entity_id
_entity_poly.type
_entity_poly.pdbx_seq_one_letter_code
_entity_poly.pdbx_strand_id
1 'polypeptide(L)'
;MPLLELPNDILISILQELELPGLSVLSRTCKALEALVNNFGWADYRRRHPRPSHSLASAQTLWSSKFHVRYDTLADRSWKHSRCRTDFVARPLARPWKGKLQPVLAINDSRLVVACGTTIYFYIFVASASDEVSSVEFERAIVLSGHSGRRRDITAVTFINGLKETLLVGFQNGEIEEVVFEDDTVKLFSRDLSDLHVGGVVEHLSYDNNMLLSLSSDGLAALTNLSVSPCTSSGVELQKRSWVSHLCMQSSTPYAAYGTSSVTPLAIHSITNGGLTQTPTVVLGMKGYTTTTTPSSAVYGICRAPLAAPWGSSPEIIVSGWYDGQVRCYDLRSALRGPSVSGSHSPLLPVLYLSDPLQYEPIYSVSCGGGSSSHVAAGSARHSVVSFWDIRSPAKGWSVHAPGNDSSPVYDIILESSRLFGATQSRPFVFDFGPGVSARTYPHIPRPERDGLKKGRNFGYYVTQYIHRPSA
;
A
#
# COMPACT_ATOMS: atom_id res chain seq x y z
N MET A 1 -18.03 35.89 -30.47
CA MET A 1 -16.58 36.06 -30.29
C MET A 1 -15.93 34.69 -30.51
N PRO A 2 -14.99 34.55 -31.47
CA PRO A 2 -14.29 33.29 -31.68
C PRO A 2 -13.46 32.92 -30.45
N LEU A 3 -13.36 31.64 -30.15
CA LEU A 3 -12.65 31.12 -28.98
C LEU A 3 -11.20 31.66 -28.87
N LEU A 4 -10.51 31.81 -30.01
CA LEU A 4 -9.12 32.27 -30.08
C LEU A 4 -8.95 33.82 -29.83
N GLU A 5 -10.04 34.58 -29.75
CA GLU A 5 -10.00 35.99 -29.38
C GLU A 5 -10.09 36.20 -27.86
N LEU A 6 -10.33 35.13 -27.09
CA LEU A 6 -10.31 35.20 -25.64
C LEU A 6 -8.90 35.41 -25.13
N PRO A 7 -8.71 36.19 -24.05
CA PRO A 7 -7.41 36.25 -23.34
C PRO A 7 -6.93 34.88 -22.90
N ASN A 8 -5.60 34.68 -22.86
CA ASN A 8 -4.99 33.39 -22.52
C ASN A 8 -5.38 32.90 -21.12
N ASP A 9 -5.56 33.78 -20.14
CA ASP A 9 -6.00 33.46 -18.78
C ASP A 9 -7.41 32.84 -18.76
N ILE A 10 -8.31 33.36 -19.58
CA ILE A 10 -9.66 32.77 -19.75
C ILE A 10 -9.58 31.41 -20.44
N LEU A 11 -8.75 31.29 -21.49
CA LEU A 11 -8.53 30.00 -22.15
C LEU A 11 -7.92 28.96 -21.20
N ILE A 12 -6.98 29.35 -20.36
CA ILE A 12 -6.39 28.45 -19.32
C ILE A 12 -7.48 28.02 -18.33
N SER A 13 -8.33 28.95 -17.87
CA SER A 13 -9.44 28.61 -16.97
C SER A 13 -10.42 27.64 -17.62
N ILE A 14 -10.71 27.78 -18.91
CA ILE A 14 -11.53 26.81 -19.66
C ILE A 14 -10.84 25.43 -19.71
N LEU A 15 -9.50 25.39 -19.95
CA LEU A 15 -8.76 24.12 -19.98
C LEU A 15 -8.81 23.39 -18.62
N GLN A 16 -8.89 24.12 -17.52
CA GLN A 16 -8.99 23.56 -16.18
C GLN A 16 -10.27 22.77 -15.95
N GLU A 17 -11.36 23.14 -16.62
CA GLU A 17 -12.65 22.46 -16.51
C GLU A 17 -12.79 21.28 -17.49
N LEU A 18 -11.82 21.09 -18.38
CA LEU A 18 -11.90 20.04 -19.38
C LEU A 18 -11.38 18.69 -18.90
N GLU A 19 -12.13 17.66 -19.23
CA GLU A 19 -11.72 16.28 -19.10
C GLU A 19 -10.77 15.86 -20.24
N LEU A 20 -10.10 14.71 -20.07
CA LEU A 20 -9.12 14.19 -21.00
C LEU A 20 -9.58 14.17 -22.50
N PRO A 21 -10.82 13.74 -22.84
CA PRO A 21 -11.30 13.81 -24.22
C PRO A 21 -11.34 15.23 -24.79
N GLY A 22 -11.80 16.20 -23.99
CA GLY A 22 -11.86 17.62 -24.37
C GLY A 22 -10.48 18.21 -24.63
N LEU A 23 -9.52 17.99 -23.72
CA LEU A 23 -8.12 18.42 -23.92
C LEU A 23 -7.50 17.78 -25.17
N SER A 24 -7.74 16.49 -25.40
CA SER A 24 -7.24 15.79 -26.58
C SER A 24 -7.82 16.34 -27.88
N VAL A 25 -9.10 16.66 -27.92
CA VAL A 25 -9.75 17.25 -29.10
C VAL A 25 -9.20 18.65 -29.34
N LEU A 26 -9.16 19.50 -28.33
CA LEU A 26 -8.65 20.88 -28.43
C LEU A 26 -7.20 20.92 -28.93
N SER A 27 -6.34 20.05 -28.44
CA SER A 27 -4.93 19.97 -28.85
C SER A 27 -4.76 19.62 -30.33
N ARG A 28 -5.82 19.16 -31.01
CA ARG A 28 -5.80 18.75 -32.42
C ARG A 28 -6.51 19.72 -33.37
N THR A 29 -7.09 20.80 -32.86
CA THR A 29 -7.87 21.74 -33.68
C THR A 29 -7.00 22.74 -34.39
N CYS A 30 -6.06 23.40 -33.72
CA CYS A 30 -5.10 24.32 -34.32
C CYS A 30 -3.82 24.45 -33.47
N LYS A 31 -2.74 24.96 -34.07
CA LYS A 31 -1.42 25.11 -33.41
C LYS A 31 -1.45 25.97 -32.13
N ALA A 32 -2.27 27.02 -32.11
CA ALA A 32 -2.38 27.91 -30.94
C ALA A 32 -2.98 27.18 -29.74
N LEU A 33 -4.06 26.42 -29.94
CA LEU A 33 -4.69 25.61 -28.89
C LEU A 33 -3.83 24.41 -28.52
N GLU A 34 -3.12 23.80 -29.47
CA GLU A 34 -2.14 22.74 -29.17
C GLU A 34 -1.06 23.26 -28.24
N ALA A 35 -0.47 24.42 -28.53
CA ALA A 35 0.56 25.03 -27.67
C ALA A 35 -0.01 25.35 -26.26
N LEU A 36 -1.20 25.89 -26.18
CA LEU A 36 -1.85 26.20 -24.91
C LEU A 36 -2.13 24.93 -24.07
N VAL A 37 -2.66 23.88 -24.69
CA VAL A 37 -2.91 22.59 -24.02
C VAL A 37 -1.61 21.93 -23.60
N ASN A 38 -0.54 21.98 -24.42
CA ASN A 38 0.75 21.40 -24.08
C ASN A 38 1.43 22.14 -22.91
N ASN A 39 1.29 23.48 -22.84
CA ASN A 39 1.92 24.28 -21.79
C ASN A 39 1.16 24.23 -20.46
N PHE A 40 -0.17 24.17 -20.49
CA PHE A 40 -1.01 24.32 -19.31
C PHE A 40 -1.97 23.15 -19.09
N GLY A 41 -2.68 22.68 -20.12
CA GLY A 41 -3.79 21.74 -19.99
C GLY A 41 -3.38 20.39 -19.40
N TRP A 42 -2.31 19.78 -19.91
CA TRP A 42 -1.85 18.47 -19.42
C TRP A 42 -1.30 18.54 -17.99
N ALA A 43 -0.57 19.61 -17.67
CA ALA A 43 -0.01 19.81 -16.34
C ALA A 43 -1.11 19.99 -15.29
N ASP A 44 -2.14 20.76 -15.63
CA ASP A 44 -3.28 21.00 -14.76
C ASP A 44 -4.14 19.75 -14.57
N TYR A 45 -4.43 19.02 -15.65
CA TYR A 45 -5.15 17.75 -15.58
C TYR A 45 -4.44 16.77 -14.64
N ARG A 46 -3.11 16.63 -14.76
CA ARG A 46 -2.31 15.77 -13.86
C ARG A 46 -2.42 16.18 -12.38
N ARG A 47 -2.42 17.49 -12.11
CA ARG A 47 -2.53 18.03 -10.74
C ARG A 47 -3.89 17.71 -10.11
N ARG A 48 -4.97 17.75 -10.90
CA ARG A 48 -6.32 17.40 -10.43
C ARG A 48 -6.55 15.90 -10.27
N HIS A 49 -5.75 15.08 -10.96
CA HIS A 49 -5.85 13.61 -10.93
C HIS A 49 -4.54 12.98 -10.45
N PRO A 50 -4.18 13.16 -9.17
CA PRO A 50 -2.91 12.66 -8.65
C PRO A 50 -2.88 11.13 -8.63
N ARG A 51 -1.76 10.56 -9.07
CA ARG A 51 -1.49 9.12 -9.10
C ARG A 51 -0.14 8.85 -8.50
N PRO A 52 -0.03 8.80 -7.18
CA PRO A 52 1.24 8.59 -6.52
C PRO A 52 1.85 7.24 -6.92
N SER A 53 3.15 7.25 -7.18
CA SER A 53 3.93 6.06 -7.45
C SER A 53 5.38 6.34 -7.10
N HIS A 54 5.87 5.69 -6.08
CA HIS A 54 7.28 5.75 -5.67
C HIS A 54 8.18 5.13 -6.74
N SER A 55 7.81 3.96 -7.24
CA SER A 55 8.63 3.23 -8.22
C SER A 55 8.77 3.93 -9.57
N LEU A 56 7.94 4.90 -9.88
CA LEU A 56 7.99 5.70 -11.08
C LEU A 56 8.46 7.14 -10.82
N ALA A 57 8.69 7.54 -9.57
CA ALA A 57 8.99 8.93 -9.20
C ALA A 57 10.17 9.50 -10.01
N SER A 58 11.27 8.78 -10.09
CA SER A 58 12.46 9.19 -10.86
C SER A 58 12.18 9.29 -12.37
N ALA A 59 11.44 8.36 -12.96
CA ALA A 59 11.07 8.43 -14.37
C ALA A 59 10.10 9.58 -14.65
N GLN A 60 9.16 9.81 -13.74
CA GLN A 60 8.16 10.89 -13.86
C GLN A 60 8.80 12.29 -13.88
N THR A 61 9.98 12.49 -13.29
CA THR A 61 10.72 13.77 -13.39
C THR A 61 11.22 14.05 -14.81
N LEU A 62 11.44 13.01 -15.60
CA LEU A 62 11.91 13.12 -16.99
C LEU A 62 10.76 13.24 -17.99
N TRP A 63 9.53 12.94 -17.58
CA TRP A 63 8.38 12.90 -18.48
C TRP A 63 7.79 14.29 -18.72
N SER A 64 7.42 14.56 -19.97
CA SER A 64 6.52 15.68 -20.25
C SER A 64 5.12 15.41 -19.67
N SER A 65 4.38 16.47 -19.33
CA SER A 65 3.01 16.32 -18.80
C SER A 65 2.08 15.55 -19.74
N LYS A 66 2.23 15.71 -21.05
CA LYS A 66 1.50 14.96 -22.08
C LYS A 66 1.84 13.47 -22.04
N PHE A 67 3.14 13.12 -21.91
CA PHE A 67 3.57 11.73 -21.82
C PHE A 67 3.04 11.07 -20.56
N HIS A 68 3.09 11.78 -19.41
CA HIS A 68 2.57 11.30 -18.14
C HIS A 68 1.07 10.94 -18.26
N VAL A 69 0.24 11.85 -18.80
CA VAL A 69 -1.19 11.60 -19.01
C VAL A 69 -1.43 10.43 -19.97
N ARG A 70 -0.60 10.32 -21.02
CA ARG A 70 -0.66 9.16 -21.94
C ARG A 70 -0.34 7.84 -21.22
N TYR A 71 0.72 7.81 -20.42
CA TYR A 71 1.10 6.65 -19.62
C TYR A 71 -0.04 6.20 -18.72
N ASP A 72 -0.59 7.13 -17.93
CA ASP A 72 -1.71 6.88 -17.04
C ASP A 72 -2.95 6.35 -17.76
N THR A 73 -3.26 6.93 -18.93
CA THR A 73 -4.39 6.48 -19.75
C THR A 73 -4.22 5.06 -20.25
N LEU A 74 -3.00 4.69 -20.62
CA LEU A 74 -2.68 3.33 -21.09
C LEU A 74 -2.71 2.34 -19.91
N ALA A 75 -2.17 2.72 -18.75
CA ALA A 75 -2.26 1.92 -17.53
C ALA A 75 -3.72 1.69 -17.12
N ASP A 76 -4.58 2.73 -17.16
CA ASP A 76 -6.02 2.59 -16.86
C ASP A 76 -6.74 1.58 -17.76
N ARG A 77 -6.31 1.44 -19.00
CA ARG A 77 -6.86 0.42 -19.92
C ARG A 77 -6.52 -0.98 -19.45
N SER A 78 -5.32 -1.17 -18.91
CA SER A 78 -4.87 -2.46 -18.35
C SER A 78 -5.64 -2.83 -17.08
N TRP A 79 -6.08 -1.84 -16.29
CA TRP A 79 -6.95 -2.07 -15.12
C TRP A 79 -8.39 -2.43 -15.49
N LYS A 80 -8.87 -2.02 -16.68
CA LYS A 80 -10.22 -2.34 -17.12
C LYS A 80 -10.33 -3.82 -17.46
N HIS A 81 -11.06 -4.55 -16.63
CA HIS A 81 -11.34 -5.96 -16.88
C HIS A 81 -12.29 -6.11 -18.07
N SER A 82 -11.77 -6.54 -19.23
CA SER A 82 -12.57 -6.83 -20.42
C SER A 82 -12.77 -8.34 -20.56
N ARG A 83 -14.00 -8.81 -20.41
CA ARG A 83 -14.50 -10.17 -20.75
C ARG A 83 -13.57 -11.32 -20.36
N CYS A 84 -13.03 -11.36 -19.15
CA CYS A 84 -12.24 -12.46 -18.58
C CYS A 84 -10.71 -12.26 -18.49
N ARG A 85 -10.14 -11.11 -18.79
CA ARG A 85 -8.69 -10.91 -18.68
C ARG A 85 -8.31 -9.46 -18.38
N THR A 86 -7.54 -9.26 -17.33
CA THR A 86 -6.81 -8.02 -17.10
C THR A 86 -5.44 -8.13 -17.78
N ASP A 87 -4.99 -7.07 -18.40
CA ASP A 87 -3.76 -7.09 -19.18
C ASP A 87 -2.60 -6.54 -18.32
N PHE A 88 -1.86 -7.42 -17.69
CA PHE A 88 -0.72 -7.06 -16.83
C PHE A 88 0.41 -8.09 -16.98
N VAL A 89 1.60 -7.70 -16.51
CA VAL A 89 2.77 -8.57 -16.46
C VAL A 89 2.99 -9.01 -15.02
N ALA A 90 3.01 -10.33 -14.77
CA ALA A 90 3.33 -10.91 -13.48
C ALA A 90 4.78 -11.41 -13.46
N ARG A 91 5.58 -10.99 -12.48
CA ARG A 91 6.98 -11.40 -12.34
C ARG A 91 7.34 -11.67 -10.88
N PRO A 92 8.04 -12.78 -10.56
CA PRO A 92 8.77 -12.88 -9.31
C PRO A 92 9.97 -11.91 -9.36
N LEU A 93 10.34 -11.33 -8.23
CA LEU A 93 11.51 -10.46 -8.08
C LEU A 93 12.74 -11.20 -7.56
N ALA A 94 12.55 -12.39 -6.95
CA ALA A 94 13.62 -13.26 -6.48
C ALA A 94 13.31 -14.74 -6.72
N ARG A 95 14.33 -15.59 -6.57
CA ARG A 95 14.14 -17.05 -6.43
C ARG A 95 13.42 -17.35 -5.11
N PRO A 96 12.76 -18.52 -4.98
CA PRO A 96 12.16 -18.91 -3.71
C PRO A 96 13.19 -18.94 -2.57
N TRP A 97 12.79 -18.41 -1.42
CA TRP A 97 13.59 -18.53 -0.20
C TRP A 97 13.58 -19.95 0.33
N LYS A 98 14.57 -20.26 1.14
CA LYS A 98 14.59 -21.52 1.90
C LYS A 98 13.75 -21.34 3.17
N GLY A 99 12.77 -22.22 3.36
CA GLY A 99 11.90 -22.22 4.53
C GLY A 99 10.64 -21.34 4.37
N LYS A 100 9.88 -21.27 5.44
CA LYS A 100 8.65 -20.51 5.54
C LYS A 100 8.95 -19.21 6.28
N LEU A 101 8.97 -18.10 5.58
CA LEU A 101 9.27 -16.78 6.11
C LEU A 101 8.04 -15.88 6.09
N GLN A 102 8.03 -14.87 6.94
CA GLN A 102 7.01 -13.81 6.96
C GLN A 102 7.64 -12.51 6.46
N PRO A 103 7.58 -12.25 5.15
CA PRO A 103 8.18 -11.05 4.59
C PRO A 103 7.34 -9.82 4.88
N VAL A 104 8.03 -8.69 5.02
CA VAL A 104 7.46 -7.34 5.11
C VAL A 104 8.08 -6.44 4.06
N LEU A 105 7.31 -5.47 3.56
CA LEU A 105 7.70 -4.55 2.49
C LEU A 105 7.78 -3.12 3.00
N ALA A 106 8.73 -2.36 2.47
CA ALA A 106 8.73 -0.91 2.55
C ALA A 106 9.16 -0.32 1.20
N ILE A 107 8.64 0.85 0.84
CA ILE A 107 8.94 1.52 -0.41
C ILE A 107 9.18 3.02 -0.20
N ASN A 108 10.10 3.58 -0.97
CA ASN A 108 10.27 5.02 -1.14
C ASN A 108 10.57 5.33 -2.62
N ASP A 109 10.82 6.60 -2.96
CA ASP A 109 11.05 7.04 -4.35
C ASP A 109 12.31 6.47 -5.00
N SER A 110 13.19 5.84 -4.24
CA SER A 110 14.44 5.27 -4.74
C SER A 110 14.48 3.74 -4.70
N ARG A 111 13.78 3.11 -3.75
CA ARG A 111 13.94 1.68 -3.47
C ARG A 111 12.66 1.00 -3.00
N LEU A 112 12.54 -0.28 -3.35
CA LEU A 112 11.71 -1.26 -2.67
C LEU A 112 12.60 -2.09 -1.75
N VAL A 113 12.17 -2.24 -0.51
CA VAL A 113 12.79 -3.12 0.49
C VAL A 113 11.87 -4.30 0.75
N VAL A 114 12.47 -5.49 0.77
CA VAL A 114 11.81 -6.74 1.16
C VAL A 114 12.62 -7.35 2.29
N ALA A 115 12.08 -7.37 3.50
CA ALA A 115 12.74 -8.00 4.65
C ALA A 115 12.08 -9.34 4.98
N CYS A 116 12.87 -10.37 5.17
CA CYS A 116 12.38 -11.69 5.56
C CYS A 116 13.45 -12.49 6.34
N GLY A 117 13.05 -13.12 7.43
CA GLY A 117 13.98 -13.72 8.37
C GLY A 117 14.98 -12.68 8.87
N THR A 118 16.27 -12.94 8.75
CA THR A 118 17.35 -12.01 9.16
C THR A 118 17.87 -11.15 8.00
N THR A 119 17.26 -11.20 6.81
CA THR A 119 17.81 -10.63 5.58
C THR A 119 16.91 -9.53 5.03
N ILE A 120 17.52 -8.43 4.63
CA ILE A 120 16.89 -7.34 3.87
C ILE A 120 17.38 -7.40 2.43
N TYR A 121 16.45 -7.43 1.48
CA TYR A 121 16.72 -7.37 0.04
C TYR A 121 16.35 -5.99 -0.48
N PHE A 122 17.26 -5.33 -1.17
CA PHE A 122 17.09 -4.01 -1.75
C PHE A 122 16.93 -4.11 -3.25
N TYR A 123 15.92 -3.40 -3.78
CA TYR A 123 15.66 -3.23 -5.21
C TYR A 123 15.61 -1.74 -5.50
N ILE A 124 16.44 -1.26 -6.42
CA ILE A 124 16.48 0.15 -6.84
C ILE A 124 15.55 0.40 -8.03
N PHE A 125 15.02 1.60 -8.11
CA PHE A 125 14.26 2.11 -9.25
C PHE A 125 15.17 2.93 -10.15
N VAL A 126 15.51 2.38 -11.32
CA VAL A 126 16.45 3.03 -12.25
C VAL A 126 15.66 3.63 -13.42
N ALA A 127 15.72 4.95 -13.56
CA ALA A 127 15.17 5.66 -14.72
C ALA A 127 16.28 5.86 -15.75
N SER A 128 16.01 5.51 -17.00
CA SER A 128 16.91 5.78 -18.12
C SER A 128 16.25 6.75 -19.10
N ALA A 129 17.04 7.64 -19.67
CA ALA A 129 16.56 8.57 -20.71
C ALA A 129 16.10 7.83 -22.00
N SER A 130 16.58 6.60 -22.22
CA SER A 130 16.19 5.74 -23.34
C SER A 130 14.91 4.93 -23.05
N ASP A 131 14.55 4.74 -21.78
CA ASP A 131 13.44 3.90 -21.38
C ASP A 131 12.27 4.75 -20.89
N GLU A 132 11.08 4.48 -21.38
CA GLU A 132 9.86 5.19 -20.99
C GLU A 132 9.44 4.90 -19.54
N VAL A 133 9.95 3.82 -18.92
CA VAL A 133 9.54 3.31 -17.61
C VAL A 133 10.75 2.93 -16.78
N SER A 134 10.77 3.28 -15.49
CA SER A 134 11.85 2.85 -14.59
C SER A 134 11.88 1.33 -14.45
N SER A 135 13.10 0.76 -14.53
CA SER A 135 13.35 -0.63 -14.18
C SER A 135 13.39 -0.80 -12.66
N VAL A 136 13.16 -2.04 -12.24
CA VAL A 136 13.33 -2.51 -10.85
C VAL A 136 14.50 -3.48 -10.87
N GLU A 137 15.61 -3.09 -10.28
CA GLU A 137 16.84 -3.88 -10.29
C GLU A 137 17.20 -4.34 -8.89
N PHE A 138 17.65 -5.59 -8.79
CA PHE A 138 18.19 -6.09 -7.52
C PHE A 138 19.53 -5.38 -7.24
N GLU A 139 19.61 -4.69 -6.11
CA GLU A 139 20.81 -3.98 -5.69
C GLU A 139 21.70 -4.88 -4.84
N ARG A 140 21.21 -5.31 -3.69
CA ARG A 140 21.95 -6.12 -2.72
C ARG A 140 21.05 -6.81 -1.71
N ALA A 141 21.62 -7.73 -0.96
CA ALA A 141 20.99 -8.33 0.23
C ALA A 141 21.92 -8.17 1.44
N ILE A 142 21.34 -7.83 2.58
CA ILE A 142 22.07 -7.58 3.83
C ILE A 142 21.50 -8.48 4.90
N VAL A 143 22.38 -9.21 5.59
CA VAL A 143 22.02 -10.04 6.74
C VAL A 143 22.25 -9.23 8.01
N LEU A 144 21.20 -8.98 8.79
CA LEU A 144 21.30 -8.34 10.07
C LEU A 144 21.55 -9.38 11.17
N SER A 145 22.82 -9.62 11.49
CA SER A 145 23.21 -10.53 12.57
C SER A 145 23.17 -9.81 13.91
N GLY A 146 22.52 -10.42 14.89
CA GLY A 146 22.51 -9.89 16.27
C GLY A 146 23.85 -10.08 16.96
N HIS A 147 24.23 -9.14 17.81
CA HIS A 147 25.46 -9.19 18.63
C HIS A 147 25.47 -10.38 19.63
N SER A 148 24.31 -10.95 19.93
CA SER A 148 24.16 -12.00 20.96
C SER A 148 24.15 -13.44 20.43
N GLY A 149 24.39 -13.67 19.14
CA GLY A 149 24.32 -15.00 18.52
C GLY A 149 22.91 -15.62 18.48
N ARG A 150 21.90 -14.94 18.99
CA ARG A 150 20.49 -15.34 18.89
C ARG A 150 19.91 -14.91 17.55
N ARG A 151 19.17 -15.82 16.91
CA ARG A 151 18.40 -15.51 15.69
C ARG A 151 17.36 -14.45 16.04
N ARG A 152 17.37 -13.33 15.30
CA ARG A 152 16.37 -12.28 15.42
C ARG A 152 15.79 -12.01 14.04
N ASP A 153 14.61 -12.54 13.80
CA ASP A 153 13.93 -12.32 12.55
C ASP A 153 13.37 -10.89 12.51
N ILE A 154 13.45 -10.28 11.33
CA ILE A 154 12.86 -8.97 11.06
C ILE A 154 11.35 -9.16 10.94
N THR A 155 10.58 -8.35 11.66
CA THR A 155 9.12 -8.44 11.73
C THR A 155 8.41 -7.20 11.22
N ALA A 156 9.10 -6.05 11.20
CA ALA A 156 8.55 -4.79 10.71
C ALA A 156 9.64 -3.92 10.10
N VAL A 157 9.29 -3.16 9.05
CA VAL A 157 10.20 -2.19 8.41
C VAL A 157 9.41 -0.96 7.98
N THR A 158 10.05 0.21 8.07
CA THR A 158 9.49 1.46 7.51
C THR A 158 10.60 2.44 7.16
N PHE A 159 10.43 3.19 6.06
CA PHE A 159 11.33 4.28 5.74
C PHE A 159 11.03 5.52 6.58
N ILE A 160 12.08 6.29 6.88
CA ILE A 160 11.93 7.65 7.41
C ILE A 160 11.78 8.60 6.22
N ASN A 161 10.64 9.30 6.14
CA ASN A 161 10.38 10.25 5.06
C ASN A 161 11.44 11.36 5.02
N GLY A 162 11.90 11.68 3.81
CA GLY A 162 12.97 12.66 3.59
C GLY A 162 14.39 12.09 3.68
N LEU A 163 14.58 10.92 4.28
CA LEU A 163 15.86 10.22 4.35
C LEU A 163 15.81 8.99 3.45
N LYS A 164 16.31 9.12 2.21
CA LYS A 164 16.23 8.05 1.18
C LYS A 164 16.96 6.76 1.58
N GLU A 165 17.91 6.86 2.50
CA GLU A 165 18.85 5.80 2.88
C GLU A 165 18.71 5.36 4.33
N THR A 166 17.58 5.69 4.96
CA THR A 166 17.33 5.35 6.37
C THR A 166 16.07 4.55 6.53
N LEU A 167 16.20 3.38 7.14
CA LEU A 167 15.14 2.43 7.43
C LEU A 167 15.06 2.17 8.92
N LEU A 168 13.87 2.16 9.49
CA LEU A 168 13.61 1.62 10.82
C LEU A 168 13.22 0.15 10.69
N VAL A 169 13.83 -0.70 11.50
CA VAL A 169 13.66 -2.14 11.48
C VAL A 169 13.27 -2.63 12.86
N GLY A 170 12.14 -3.30 12.96
CA GLY A 170 11.66 -3.97 14.15
C GLY A 170 11.94 -5.46 14.10
N PHE A 171 12.24 -6.04 15.26
CA PHE A 171 12.67 -7.43 15.38
C PHE A 171 11.77 -8.26 16.28
N GLN A 172 11.88 -9.57 16.13
CA GLN A 172 11.16 -10.56 16.92
C GLN A 172 11.52 -10.52 18.43
N ASN A 173 12.67 -9.97 18.79
CA ASN A 173 13.11 -9.82 20.18
C ASN A 173 12.70 -8.51 20.84
N GLY A 174 11.91 -7.66 20.14
CA GLY A 174 11.42 -6.37 20.63
C GLY A 174 12.33 -5.18 20.36
N GLU A 175 13.51 -5.40 19.79
CA GLU A 175 14.42 -4.33 19.43
C GLU A 175 13.91 -3.54 18.21
N ILE A 176 14.20 -2.24 18.17
CA ILE A 176 14.02 -1.38 17.00
C ILE A 176 15.37 -0.73 16.71
N GLU A 177 15.85 -0.89 15.49
CA GLU A 177 17.12 -0.30 15.03
C GLU A 177 16.92 0.60 13.82
N GLU A 178 17.77 1.59 13.71
CA GLU A 178 17.93 2.42 12.53
C GLU A 178 19.04 1.85 11.65
N VAL A 179 18.69 1.53 10.42
CA VAL A 179 19.63 1.03 9.41
C VAL A 179 19.87 2.14 8.41
N VAL A 180 21.09 2.69 8.40
CA VAL A 180 21.53 3.65 7.40
C VAL A 180 22.42 2.93 6.40
N PHE A 181 22.08 3.04 5.12
CA PHE A 181 22.80 2.41 4.04
C PHE A 181 23.33 3.49 3.09
N GLU A 182 24.64 3.68 3.12
CA GLU A 182 25.40 4.61 2.25
C GLU A 182 26.25 3.74 1.32
N ASP A 183 26.11 3.94 0.00
CA ASP A 183 26.87 3.25 -1.07
C ASP A 183 27.17 1.77 -0.74
N ASP A 184 28.40 1.44 -0.31
CA ASP A 184 28.83 0.08 0.01
C ASP A 184 28.80 -0.25 1.50
N THR A 185 28.43 0.68 2.38
CA THR A 185 28.43 0.49 3.83
C THR A 185 27.03 0.49 4.41
N VAL A 186 26.83 -0.36 5.40
CA VAL A 186 25.62 -0.38 6.22
C VAL A 186 26.00 -0.11 7.66
N LYS A 187 25.40 0.91 8.22
CA LYS A 187 25.59 1.27 9.62
C LYS A 187 24.30 0.96 10.37
N LEU A 188 24.42 0.27 11.48
CA LEU A 188 23.34 0.02 12.40
C LEU A 188 23.47 1.00 13.57
N PHE A 189 22.43 1.74 13.81
CA PHE A 189 22.35 2.64 14.97
C PHE A 189 21.26 2.15 15.90
N SER A 190 21.63 1.84 17.14
CA SER A 190 20.64 1.68 18.20
C SER A 190 20.23 3.08 18.63
N ARG A 191 19.02 3.51 18.28
CA ARG A 191 18.41 4.68 18.94
C ARG A 191 17.91 4.27 20.33
N ASP A 192 17.59 5.25 21.17
CA ASP A 192 16.94 5.05 22.49
C ASP A 192 15.50 4.46 22.36
N LEU A 193 15.31 3.55 21.39
CA LEU A 193 14.06 2.86 21.07
C LEU A 193 14.10 1.38 21.47
N SER A 194 15.28 0.88 21.84
CA SER A 194 15.53 -0.55 22.14
C SER A 194 14.69 -1.08 23.30
N ASP A 195 14.32 -0.22 24.25
CA ASP A 195 13.64 -0.62 25.48
C ASP A 195 12.11 -0.49 25.42
N LEU A 196 11.56 -0.02 24.29
CA LEU A 196 10.11 0.21 24.17
C LEU A 196 9.29 -1.09 24.20
N HIS A 197 9.82 -2.19 23.68
CA HIS A 197 9.11 -3.46 23.55
C HIS A 197 9.89 -4.65 24.12
N VAL A 198 10.59 -4.45 25.22
CA VAL A 198 11.39 -5.50 25.86
C VAL A 198 10.56 -6.76 26.14
N GLY A 199 10.97 -7.88 25.55
CA GLY A 199 10.30 -9.17 25.73
C GLY A 199 9.09 -9.42 24.82
N GLY A 200 8.63 -8.44 24.06
CA GLY A 200 7.58 -8.57 23.03
C GLY A 200 8.17 -8.64 21.61
N VAL A 201 7.37 -9.02 20.64
CA VAL A 201 7.73 -8.94 19.19
C VAL A 201 7.30 -7.59 18.67
N VAL A 202 8.16 -6.85 17.96
CA VAL A 202 7.74 -5.65 17.22
C VAL A 202 6.90 -6.11 16.02
N GLU A 203 5.60 -6.00 16.12
CA GLU A 203 4.69 -6.52 15.10
C GLU A 203 4.52 -5.57 13.92
N HIS A 204 4.52 -4.25 14.19
CA HIS A 204 4.33 -3.25 13.14
C HIS A 204 5.01 -1.92 13.47
N LEU A 205 5.50 -1.24 12.43
CA LEU A 205 6.02 0.13 12.47
C LEU A 205 5.24 0.99 11.47
N SER A 206 4.79 2.16 11.90
CA SER A 206 4.14 3.15 11.05
C SER A 206 4.76 4.53 11.28
N TYR A 207 5.16 5.20 10.22
CA TYR A 207 5.82 6.50 10.32
C TYR A 207 5.05 7.56 9.53
N ASP A 208 4.80 8.71 10.15
CA ASP A 208 4.21 9.90 9.50
C ASP A 208 4.69 11.17 10.23
N ASN A 209 5.16 12.16 9.47
CA ASN A 209 5.53 13.49 9.96
C ASN A 209 6.45 13.49 11.21
N ASN A 210 7.61 12.81 11.13
CA ASN A 210 8.60 12.66 12.20
C ASN A 210 8.10 11.91 13.46
N MET A 211 6.92 11.37 13.41
CA MET A 211 6.38 10.51 14.47
C MET A 211 6.47 9.04 14.05
N LEU A 212 7.00 8.21 14.92
CA LEU A 212 7.02 6.76 14.80
C LEU A 212 5.99 6.15 15.73
N LEU A 213 5.11 5.35 15.18
CA LEU A 213 4.23 4.47 15.93
C LEU A 213 4.77 3.05 15.84
N SER A 214 5.18 2.49 16.98
CA SER A 214 5.59 1.09 17.08
C SER A 214 4.55 0.29 17.86
N LEU A 215 4.32 -0.95 17.44
CA LEU A 215 3.32 -1.84 18.06
C LEU A 215 3.95 -3.19 18.32
N SER A 216 3.83 -3.67 19.56
CA SER A 216 4.23 -5.03 19.89
C SER A 216 3.07 -6.03 19.76
N SER A 217 3.43 -7.30 19.67
CA SER A 217 2.48 -8.40 19.52
C SER A 217 1.54 -8.58 20.70
N ASP A 218 1.95 -8.22 21.90
CA ASP A 218 1.19 -8.28 23.15
C ASP A 218 0.32 -7.03 23.40
N GLY A 219 0.43 -6.02 22.52
CA GLY A 219 -0.46 -4.85 22.51
C GLY A 219 0.13 -3.61 23.15
N LEU A 220 1.42 -3.55 23.42
CA LEU A 220 2.06 -2.30 23.78
C LEU A 220 2.30 -1.48 22.52
N ALA A 221 1.71 -0.28 22.44
CA ALA A 221 1.94 0.69 21.39
C ALA A 221 2.68 1.90 21.93
N ALA A 222 3.70 2.38 21.22
CA ALA A 222 4.47 3.56 21.57
C ALA A 222 4.52 4.54 20.41
N LEU A 223 4.17 5.80 20.67
CA LEU A 223 4.30 6.93 19.76
C LEU A 223 5.53 7.73 20.15
N THR A 224 6.52 7.79 19.28
CA THR A 224 7.82 8.41 19.53
C THR A 224 8.08 9.55 18.56
N ASN A 225 8.49 10.70 19.08
CA ASN A 225 8.93 11.82 18.27
C ASN A 225 10.42 11.66 17.93
N LEU A 226 10.74 11.46 16.66
CA LEU A 226 12.12 11.29 16.19
C LEU A 226 12.87 12.60 15.91
N SER A 227 12.19 13.76 16.01
CA SER A 227 12.83 15.08 15.82
C SER A 227 13.58 15.56 17.06
N VAL A 228 13.35 14.95 18.22
CA VAL A 228 13.90 15.38 19.51
C VAL A 228 14.91 14.35 20.02
N SER A 229 16.02 14.80 20.56
CA SER A 229 17.02 13.94 21.22
C SER A 229 17.21 14.41 22.67
N PRO A 230 17.04 13.55 23.71
CA PRO A 230 16.55 12.16 23.62
C PRO A 230 15.10 12.06 23.13
N CYS A 231 14.77 10.94 22.48
CA CYS A 231 13.43 10.71 21.95
C CYS A 231 12.40 10.67 23.10
N THR A 232 11.27 11.37 22.89
CA THR A 232 10.14 11.32 23.84
C THR A 232 9.08 10.37 23.32
N SER A 233 8.61 9.46 24.16
CA SER A 233 7.61 8.46 23.80
C SER A 233 6.38 8.55 24.68
N SER A 234 5.20 8.31 24.09
CA SER A 234 3.92 8.14 24.78
C SER A 234 3.39 6.76 24.45
N GLY A 235 3.10 5.95 25.48
CA GLY A 235 2.64 4.57 25.33
C GLY A 235 1.18 4.37 25.68
N VAL A 236 0.57 3.33 25.07
CA VAL A 236 -0.74 2.80 25.45
C VAL A 236 -0.70 1.27 25.42
N GLU A 237 -1.30 0.65 26.44
CA GLU A 237 -1.45 -0.80 26.53
C GLU A 237 -2.84 -1.22 26.05
N LEU A 238 -2.90 -1.91 24.90
CA LEU A 238 -4.16 -2.42 24.34
C LEU A 238 -4.62 -3.71 25.05
N GLN A 239 -3.71 -4.39 25.75
CA GLN A 239 -3.95 -5.66 26.47
C GLN A 239 -4.58 -6.75 25.59
N LYS A 240 -4.18 -6.81 24.32
CA LYS A 240 -4.74 -7.71 23.29
C LYS A 240 -3.66 -8.11 22.33
N ARG A 241 -3.74 -9.31 21.78
CA ARG A 241 -2.88 -9.70 20.64
C ARG A 241 -3.08 -8.70 19.50
N SER A 242 -2.02 -8.04 19.11
CA SER A 242 -2.03 -6.98 18.09
C SER A 242 -1.27 -7.41 16.85
N TRP A 243 -1.66 -6.89 15.67
CA TRP A 243 -1.15 -7.32 14.37
C TRP A 243 -0.63 -6.17 13.52
N VAL A 244 -1.32 -5.04 13.52
CA VAL A 244 -1.05 -3.92 12.63
C VAL A 244 -1.41 -2.61 13.28
N SER A 245 -0.66 -1.56 12.96
CA SER A 245 -0.97 -0.19 13.33
C SER A 245 -0.97 0.72 12.10
N HIS A 246 -1.65 1.84 12.18
CA HIS A 246 -1.64 2.89 11.16
C HIS A 246 -1.61 4.25 11.84
N LEU A 247 -0.63 5.07 11.49
CA LEU A 247 -0.47 6.42 12.00
C LEU A 247 -0.94 7.42 10.95
N CYS A 248 -1.76 8.38 11.36
CA CYS A 248 -2.20 9.48 10.52
C CYS A 248 -2.03 10.82 11.24
N MET A 249 -1.01 11.57 10.85
CA MET A 249 -0.72 12.91 11.39
C MET A 249 -1.35 14.03 10.55
N GLN A 250 -1.90 13.72 9.37
CA GLN A 250 -2.47 14.68 8.41
C GLN A 250 -3.98 14.88 8.59
N SER A 251 -4.62 14.12 9.47
CA SER A 251 -6.03 14.30 9.83
C SER A 251 -6.24 15.58 10.64
N SER A 252 -7.45 16.12 10.59
CA SER A 252 -7.86 17.28 11.43
C SER A 252 -7.64 17.01 12.94
N THR A 253 -7.83 15.77 13.35
CA THR A 253 -7.42 15.24 14.65
C THR A 253 -6.49 14.06 14.38
N PRO A 254 -5.17 14.20 14.57
CA PRO A 254 -4.22 13.11 14.38
C PRO A 254 -4.60 11.88 15.19
N TYR A 255 -4.35 10.70 14.64
CA TYR A 255 -4.76 9.44 15.27
C TYR A 255 -3.83 8.27 14.95
N ALA A 256 -3.92 7.26 15.82
CA ALA A 256 -3.39 5.92 15.59
C ALA A 256 -4.53 4.92 15.52
N ALA A 257 -4.52 4.03 14.54
CA ALA A 257 -5.45 2.92 14.41
C ALA A 257 -4.73 1.60 14.71
N TYR A 258 -5.40 0.70 15.43
CA TYR A 258 -4.82 -0.59 15.82
C TYR A 258 -5.73 -1.75 15.43
N GLY A 259 -5.13 -2.73 14.73
CA GLY A 259 -5.73 -4.01 14.42
C GLY A 259 -5.32 -5.08 15.43
N THR A 260 -6.29 -5.68 16.11
CA THR A 260 -6.11 -6.64 17.21
C THR A 260 -6.95 -7.89 17.02
N SER A 261 -6.68 -8.93 17.81
CA SER A 261 -7.58 -10.07 17.99
C SER A 261 -8.44 -9.86 19.21
N SER A 262 -9.71 -9.49 19.03
CA SER A 262 -10.62 -9.20 20.15
C SER A 262 -12.09 -9.10 19.68
N VAL A 263 -12.98 -8.80 20.62
CA VAL A 263 -14.39 -8.44 20.31
C VAL A 263 -14.53 -7.05 19.71
N THR A 264 -13.51 -6.19 19.85
CA THR A 264 -13.38 -4.86 19.23
C THR A 264 -12.06 -4.78 18.45
N PRO A 265 -11.96 -5.48 17.30
CA PRO A 265 -10.67 -5.78 16.66
C PRO A 265 -10.01 -4.55 16.03
N LEU A 266 -10.75 -3.47 15.80
CA LEU A 266 -10.23 -2.24 15.20
C LEU A 266 -10.64 -1.04 16.05
N ALA A 267 -9.66 -0.29 16.53
CA ALA A 267 -9.87 0.86 17.41
C ALA A 267 -8.98 2.04 16.99
N ILE A 268 -9.48 3.26 17.22
CA ILE A 268 -8.80 4.51 16.95
C ILE A 268 -8.48 5.19 18.28
N HIS A 269 -7.26 5.60 18.47
CA HIS A 269 -6.78 6.44 19.56
C HIS A 269 -6.36 7.79 18.99
N SER A 270 -6.95 8.87 19.45
CA SER A 270 -6.55 10.22 19.04
C SER A 270 -5.19 10.59 19.64
N ILE A 271 -4.48 11.43 18.93
CA ILE A 271 -3.22 12.01 19.39
C ILE A 271 -3.50 13.45 19.79
N THR A 272 -3.32 13.72 21.09
CA THR A 272 -3.52 15.04 21.69
C THR A 272 -2.28 15.45 22.47
N ASN A 273 -1.85 16.69 22.35
CA ASN A 273 -0.64 17.20 23.00
C ASN A 273 0.61 16.33 22.77
N GLY A 274 0.72 15.71 21.57
CA GLY A 274 1.84 14.83 21.22
C GLY A 274 1.80 13.43 21.86
N GLY A 275 0.71 13.05 22.53
CA GLY A 275 0.52 11.75 23.17
C GLY A 275 -0.74 11.01 22.72
N LEU A 276 -0.73 9.69 22.88
CA LEU A 276 -1.86 8.80 22.62
C LEU A 276 -2.90 8.87 23.74
N THR A 277 -4.19 8.91 23.39
CA THR A 277 -5.27 8.73 24.37
C THR A 277 -5.24 7.30 24.91
N GLN A 278 -5.39 7.15 26.23
CA GLN A 278 -5.33 5.83 26.89
C GLN A 278 -6.53 4.94 26.55
N THR A 279 -7.67 5.55 26.26
CA THR A 279 -8.87 4.83 25.81
C THR A 279 -9.14 5.13 24.34
N PRO A 280 -9.71 4.16 23.59
CA PRO A 280 -10.07 4.39 22.20
C PRO A 280 -11.12 5.50 22.07
N THR A 281 -10.89 6.44 21.19
CA THR A 281 -11.85 7.51 20.87
C THR A 281 -12.96 7.02 19.95
N VAL A 282 -12.66 6.06 19.07
CA VAL A 282 -13.64 5.41 18.19
C VAL A 282 -13.35 3.92 18.12
N VAL A 283 -14.36 3.10 18.29
CA VAL A 283 -14.32 1.67 17.98
C VAL A 283 -15.00 1.43 16.66
N LEU A 284 -14.38 0.63 15.79
CA LEU A 284 -14.86 0.31 14.45
C LEU A 284 -15.45 -1.10 14.48
N GLY A 285 -16.73 -1.21 14.11
CA GLY A 285 -17.50 -2.43 14.23
C GLY A 285 -17.83 -3.09 12.91
N MET A 286 -18.48 -4.24 13.00
CA MET A 286 -19.00 -5.02 11.87
C MET A 286 -20.51 -4.84 11.81
N LYS A 287 -21.11 -4.88 10.61
CA LYS A 287 -22.56 -4.87 10.41
C LYS A 287 -23.14 -6.25 10.70
N GLY A 288 -24.32 -6.31 11.31
CA GLY A 288 -25.12 -7.56 11.41
C GLY A 288 -24.98 -8.32 12.75
N TYR A 289 -24.21 -7.80 13.71
CA TYR A 289 -24.16 -8.40 15.04
C TYR A 289 -25.19 -7.74 15.97
N THR A 290 -26.02 -8.57 16.56
CA THR A 290 -26.95 -8.17 17.62
C THR A 290 -26.21 -8.14 18.98
N THR A 291 -26.70 -7.36 19.91
CA THR A 291 -26.07 -7.00 21.20
C THR A 291 -25.68 -8.16 22.11
N THR A 292 -26.05 -9.40 21.81
CA THR A 292 -25.91 -10.52 22.74
C THR A 292 -24.66 -11.38 22.53
N THR A 293 -24.08 -11.40 21.32
CA THR A 293 -22.86 -12.20 21.03
C THR A 293 -22.04 -11.57 19.89
N THR A 294 -21.09 -10.69 20.24
CA THR A 294 -20.09 -10.25 19.28
C THR A 294 -18.96 -11.29 19.26
N PRO A 295 -18.78 -12.06 18.17
CA PRO A 295 -17.68 -13.00 18.12
C PRO A 295 -16.36 -12.25 18.09
N SER A 296 -15.33 -12.82 18.72
CA SER A 296 -13.96 -12.32 18.55
C SER A 296 -13.53 -12.43 17.10
N SER A 297 -12.90 -11.40 16.58
CA SER A 297 -12.34 -11.35 15.22
C SER A 297 -10.94 -10.74 15.26
N ALA A 298 -10.30 -10.61 14.10
CA ALA A 298 -8.99 -9.99 14.00
C ALA A 298 -8.91 -9.07 12.78
N VAL A 299 -8.05 -8.05 12.88
CA VAL A 299 -7.69 -7.16 11.78
C VAL A 299 -6.18 -7.24 11.57
N TYR A 300 -5.77 -7.64 10.36
CA TYR A 300 -4.37 -7.90 10.04
C TYR A 300 -3.73 -6.85 9.14
N GLY A 301 -4.53 -6.07 8.40
CA GLY A 301 -4.04 -5.01 7.52
C GLY A 301 -4.87 -3.74 7.68
N ILE A 302 -4.20 -2.58 7.68
CA ILE A 302 -4.83 -1.26 7.70
C ILE A 302 -4.06 -0.36 6.74
N CYS A 303 -4.77 0.40 5.90
CA CYS A 303 -4.18 1.43 5.06
C CYS A 303 -5.12 2.62 4.86
N ARG A 304 -4.61 3.71 4.30
CA ARG A 304 -5.42 4.86 3.86
C ARG A 304 -6.32 4.47 2.68
N ALA A 305 -7.44 5.14 2.54
CA ALA A 305 -8.34 4.94 1.40
C ALA A 305 -7.73 5.40 0.07
N PRO A 306 -8.23 4.87 -1.06
CA PRO A 306 -7.88 5.35 -2.38
C PRO A 306 -8.20 6.85 -2.55
N LEU A 307 -7.31 7.62 -3.20
CA LEU A 307 -7.47 9.07 -3.38
C LEU A 307 -8.71 9.46 -4.19
N ALA A 308 -9.14 8.61 -5.12
CA ALA A 308 -10.33 8.82 -5.96
C ALA A 308 -11.58 8.13 -5.39
N ALA A 309 -11.76 8.16 -4.08
CA ALA A 309 -12.95 7.59 -3.45
C ALA A 309 -14.22 8.39 -3.80
N PRO A 310 -15.39 7.73 -4.02
CA PRO A 310 -16.65 8.42 -4.33
C PRO A 310 -17.11 9.40 -3.24
N TRP A 311 -16.70 9.16 -1.99
CA TRP A 311 -16.98 10.01 -0.82
C TRP A 311 -15.89 11.08 -0.58
N GLY A 312 -14.96 11.26 -1.54
CA GLY A 312 -13.86 12.21 -1.47
C GLY A 312 -12.59 11.63 -0.86
N SER A 313 -11.45 12.21 -1.23
CA SER A 313 -10.16 11.91 -0.60
C SER A 313 -10.09 12.54 0.78
N SER A 314 -9.81 11.75 1.81
CA SER A 314 -9.65 12.23 3.18
C SER A 314 -8.74 11.34 3.99
N PRO A 315 -7.88 11.90 4.85
CA PRO A 315 -7.08 11.13 5.79
C PRO A 315 -7.93 10.45 6.89
N GLU A 316 -9.20 10.83 7.06
CA GLU A 316 -10.13 10.19 7.99
C GLU A 316 -10.79 8.93 7.41
N ILE A 317 -10.44 8.52 6.19
CA ILE A 317 -10.96 7.28 5.60
C ILE A 317 -9.88 6.20 5.65
N ILE A 318 -10.21 5.07 6.27
CA ILE A 318 -9.32 3.91 6.40
C ILE A 318 -9.92 2.67 5.80
N VAL A 319 -9.05 1.80 5.29
CA VAL A 319 -9.38 0.48 4.75
C VAL A 319 -8.71 -0.57 5.58
N SER A 320 -9.42 -1.65 5.90
CA SER A 320 -8.92 -2.72 6.77
C SER A 320 -9.25 -4.11 6.25
N GLY A 321 -8.31 -5.04 6.43
CA GLY A 321 -8.43 -6.46 6.10
C GLY A 321 -8.71 -7.31 7.34
N TRP A 322 -9.74 -8.15 7.27
CA TRP A 322 -10.30 -8.85 8.41
C TRP A 322 -10.12 -10.37 8.33
N TYR A 323 -10.22 -11.01 9.50
CA TYR A 323 -10.16 -12.47 9.64
C TYR A 323 -11.27 -13.21 8.87
N ASP A 324 -12.44 -12.60 8.71
CA ASP A 324 -13.58 -13.18 7.99
C ASP A 324 -13.49 -13.05 6.45
N GLY A 325 -12.33 -12.68 5.92
CA GLY A 325 -12.10 -12.55 4.48
C GLY A 325 -12.68 -11.31 3.84
N GLN A 326 -13.18 -10.36 4.64
CA GLN A 326 -13.73 -9.11 4.13
C GLN A 326 -12.73 -7.96 4.26
N VAL A 327 -12.79 -7.04 3.31
CA VAL A 327 -12.17 -5.73 3.39
C VAL A 327 -13.25 -4.71 3.69
N ARG A 328 -13.00 -3.83 4.67
CA ARG A 328 -13.97 -2.82 5.12
C ARG A 328 -13.36 -1.43 5.03
N CYS A 329 -14.15 -0.49 4.50
CA CYS A 329 -13.81 0.93 4.48
C CYS A 329 -14.63 1.67 5.52
N TYR A 330 -13.96 2.50 6.31
CA TYR A 330 -14.59 3.34 7.34
C TYR A 330 -14.27 4.80 7.08
N ASP A 331 -15.28 5.65 7.21
CA ASP A 331 -15.13 7.09 7.25
C ASP A 331 -15.33 7.56 8.69
N LEU A 332 -14.27 8.03 9.34
CA LEU A 332 -14.31 8.45 10.74
C LEU A 332 -15.26 9.63 10.99
N ARG A 333 -15.59 10.38 9.94
CA ARG A 333 -16.56 11.50 9.97
C ARG A 333 -18.02 11.02 9.94
N SER A 334 -18.24 9.75 9.58
CA SER A 334 -19.59 9.18 9.43
C SER A 334 -20.33 9.13 10.76
N ALA A 335 -21.63 9.45 10.72
CA ALA A 335 -22.54 9.27 11.86
C ALA A 335 -23.10 7.85 11.97
N LEU A 336 -22.77 6.95 11.03
CA LEU A 336 -23.31 5.59 11.00
C LEU A 336 -22.77 4.77 12.16
N ARG A 337 -23.64 4.47 13.12
CA ARG A 337 -23.28 3.70 14.33
C ARG A 337 -24.07 2.42 14.41
N GLY A 338 -23.43 1.38 14.95
CA GLY A 338 -24.05 0.11 15.30
C GLY A 338 -24.74 0.17 16.68
N PRO A 339 -25.43 -0.90 17.06
CA PRO A 339 -26.03 -1.01 18.39
C PRO A 339 -24.93 -0.96 19.47
N SER A 340 -25.20 -0.23 20.53
CA SER A 340 -24.30 -0.18 21.69
C SER A 340 -24.40 -1.50 22.49
N VAL A 341 -23.24 -2.07 22.81
CA VAL A 341 -23.15 -3.13 23.80
C VAL A 341 -23.11 -2.45 25.17
N SER A 342 -23.87 -2.94 26.14
CA SER A 342 -24.11 -2.32 27.46
C SER A 342 -22.86 -1.63 28.03
N GLY A 343 -22.92 -0.30 28.15
CA GLY A 343 -21.88 0.53 28.76
C GLY A 343 -20.72 0.98 27.87
N SER A 344 -20.67 0.56 26.59
CA SER A 344 -19.64 0.98 25.64
C SER A 344 -20.16 1.95 24.58
N HIS A 345 -19.27 2.72 23.95
CA HIS A 345 -19.62 3.57 22.81
C HIS A 345 -20.13 2.74 21.63
N SER A 346 -21.20 3.20 20.96
CA SER A 346 -21.69 2.59 19.75
C SER A 346 -20.62 2.53 18.66
N PRO A 347 -20.29 1.35 18.11
CA PRO A 347 -19.22 1.21 17.14
C PRO A 347 -19.56 1.92 15.82
N LEU A 348 -18.58 2.53 15.19
CA LEU A 348 -18.70 3.08 13.84
C LEU A 348 -18.80 1.93 12.84
N LEU A 349 -19.79 1.98 11.98
CA LEU A 349 -19.99 0.95 10.94
C LEU A 349 -19.26 1.32 9.64
N PRO A 350 -18.81 0.34 8.85
CA PRO A 350 -18.17 0.60 7.58
C PRO A 350 -19.15 1.17 6.56
N VAL A 351 -18.61 2.08 5.74
CA VAL A 351 -19.35 2.69 4.61
C VAL A 351 -19.32 1.81 3.37
N LEU A 352 -18.35 0.88 3.28
CA LEU A 352 -18.19 -0.04 2.16
C LEU A 352 -17.65 -1.39 2.64
N TYR A 353 -18.17 -2.47 2.04
CA TYR A 353 -17.71 -3.84 2.20
C TYR A 353 -17.25 -4.39 0.85
N LEU A 354 -16.08 -5.03 0.84
CA LEU A 354 -15.54 -5.72 -0.32
C LEU A 354 -15.25 -7.17 0.07
N SER A 355 -15.67 -8.11 -0.75
CA SER A 355 -15.42 -9.53 -0.51
C SER A 355 -15.21 -10.27 -1.82
N ASP A 356 -14.39 -11.30 -1.78
CA ASP A 356 -14.26 -12.27 -2.85
C ASP A 356 -15.23 -13.42 -2.55
N PRO A 357 -16.31 -13.62 -3.34
CA PRO A 357 -17.30 -14.64 -3.06
C PRO A 357 -16.78 -16.08 -3.23
N LEU A 358 -15.61 -16.25 -3.83
CA LEU A 358 -14.96 -17.54 -4.04
C LEU A 358 -13.88 -17.84 -2.99
N GLN A 359 -13.59 -16.89 -2.10
CA GLN A 359 -12.54 -17.00 -1.10
C GLN A 359 -12.98 -16.42 0.24
N TYR A 360 -12.90 -17.24 1.29
CA TYR A 360 -13.28 -16.88 2.67
C TYR A 360 -12.05 -16.87 3.61
N GLU A 361 -10.85 -16.82 3.05
CA GLU A 361 -9.60 -16.81 3.81
C GLU A 361 -9.36 -15.44 4.43
N PRO A 362 -8.75 -15.36 5.62
CA PRO A 362 -8.38 -14.10 6.23
C PRO A 362 -7.58 -13.21 5.29
N ILE A 363 -7.80 -11.91 5.39
CA ILE A 363 -7.03 -10.90 4.65
C ILE A 363 -5.86 -10.46 5.51
N TYR A 364 -4.63 -10.78 5.09
CA TYR A 364 -3.42 -10.45 5.83
C TYR A 364 -2.88 -9.06 5.53
N SER A 365 -3.06 -8.59 4.31
CA SER A 365 -2.56 -7.28 3.89
C SER A 365 -3.57 -6.54 3.02
N VAL A 366 -3.60 -5.22 3.12
CA VAL A 366 -4.42 -4.34 2.28
C VAL A 366 -3.59 -3.14 1.82
N SER A 367 -3.82 -2.70 0.59
CA SER A 367 -3.19 -1.51 0.04
C SER A 367 -4.12 -0.83 -0.96
N CYS A 368 -4.04 0.49 -1.05
CA CYS A 368 -4.89 1.31 -1.90
C CYS A 368 -4.09 2.11 -2.90
N GLY A 369 -4.60 2.20 -4.14
CA GLY A 369 -3.93 2.87 -5.25
C GLY A 369 -4.55 2.45 -6.58
N GLY A 370 -3.74 1.99 -7.50
CA GLY A 370 -4.13 1.34 -8.75
C GLY A 370 -4.96 2.17 -9.72
N GLY A 371 -4.63 2.13 -10.99
CA GLY A 371 -5.34 2.86 -12.04
C GLY A 371 -5.47 4.34 -11.72
N SER A 372 -6.69 4.85 -11.74
CA SER A 372 -7.00 6.25 -11.37
C SER A 372 -7.02 6.50 -9.85
N SER A 373 -6.19 5.79 -9.06
CA SER A 373 -6.18 5.85 -7.59
C SER A 373 -7.53 5.47 -6.96
N SER A 374 -8.21 4.48 -7.50
CA SER A 374 -9.56 4.04 -7.09
C SER A 374 -9.62 2.57 -6.68
N HIS A 375 -8.50 1.85 -6.70
CA HIS A 375 -8.49 0.42 -6.40
C HIS A 375 -8.07 0.14 -4.96
N VAL A 376 -8.63 -0.94 -4.44
CA VAL A 376 -8.20 -1.60 -3.21
C VAL A 376 -7.67 -2.97 -3.61
N ALA A 377 -6.50 -3.33 -3.10
CA ALA A 377 -5.93 -4.66 -3.20
C ALA A 377 -5.88 -5.32 -1.82
N ALA A 378 -6.08 -6.64 -1.77
CA ALA A 378 -6.01 -7.43 -0.55
C ALA A 378 -5.26 -8.75 -0.78
N GLY A 379 -4.30 -9.03 0.08
CA GLY A 379 -3.57 -10.30 0.11
C GLY A 379 -4.19 -11.29 1.08
N SER A 380 -4.41 -12.53 0.63
CA SER A 380 -5.07 -13.56 1.42
C SER A 380 -4.10 -14.43 2.22
N ALA A 381 -4.60 -15.06 3.28
CA ALA A 381 -3.86 -15.97 4.16
C ALA A 381 -3.49 -17.29 3.49
N ARG A 382 -4.08 -17.65 2.36
CA ARG A 382 -3.80 -18.90 1.64
C ARG A 382 -3.89 -18.71 0.13
N HIS A 383 -3.36 -19.69 -0.60
CA HIS A 383 -3.45 -19.83 -2.05
C HIS A 383 -2.77 -18.72 -2.84
N SER A 384 -1.94 -17.88 -2.20
CA SER A 384 -1.18 -16.76 -2.83
C SER A 384 -2.06 -15.84 -3.66
N VAL A 385 -3.28 -15.57 -3.20
CA VAL A 385 -4.27 -14.77 -3.93
C VAL A 385 -4.17 -13.30 -3.53
N VAL A 386 -4.19 -12.43 -4.52
CA VAL A 386 -4.42 -11.00 -4.39
C VAL A 386 -5.74 -10.66 -5.05
N SER A 387 -6.65 -10.09 -4.30
CA SER A 387 -7.97 -9.65 -4.76
C SER A 387 -7.97 -8.14 -5.00
N PHE A 388 -8.68 -7.69 -6.03
CA PHE A 388 -8.77 -6.29 -6.43
C PHE A 388 -10.23 -5.85 -6.59
N TRP A 389 -10.50 -4.62 -6.17
CA TRP A 389 -11.80 -3.96 -6.36
C TRP A 389 -11.59 -2.50 -6.76
N ASP A 390 -12.38 -2.03 -7.71
CA ASP A 390 -12.55 -0.60 -7.97
C ASP A 390 -13.69 -0.09 -7.08
N ILE A 391 -13.39 0.80 -6.13
CA ILE A 391 -14.39 1.34 -5.18
C ILE A 391 -15.53 2.12 -5.86
N ARG A 392 -15.35 2.54 -7.12
CA ARG A 392 -16.41 3.15 -7.95
C ARG A 392 -17.40 2.12 -8.48
N SER A 393 -17.01 0.83 -8.52
CA SER A 393 -17.79 -0.32 -8.93
C SER A 393 -17.53 -1.52 -8.03
N PRO A 394 -17.78 -1.43 -6.72
CA PRO A 394 -17.30 -2.39 -5.73
C PRO A 394 -17.82 -3.82 -5.90
N ALA A 395 -18.95 -3.98 -6.59
CA ALA A 395 -19.51 -5.30 -6.92
C ALA A 395 -18.70 -6.06 -8.01
N LYS A 396 -17.77 -5.39 -8.69
CA LYS A 396 -16.96 -5.95 -9.78
C LYS A 396 -15.52 -6.08 -9.36
N GLY A 397 -15.21 -7.10 -8.56
CA GLY A 397 -13.85 -7.45 -8.20
C GLY A 397 -13.27 -8.57 -9.07
N TRP A 398 -11.98 -8.79 -8.97
CA TRP A 398 -11.26 -9.90 -9.57
C TRP A 398 -10.06 -10.27 -8.70
N SER A 399 -9.62 -11.50 -8.85
CA SER A 399 -8.50 -12.04 -8.08
C SER A 399 -7.47 -12.70 -8.97
N VAL A 400 -6.22 -12.71 -8.51
CA VAL A 400 -5.09 -13.30 -9.22
C VAL A 400 -4.17 -14.02 -8.25
N HIS A 401 -3.64 -15.17 -8.68
CA HIS A 401 -2.61 -15.88 -7.94
C HIS A 401 -1.24 -15.26 -8.18
N ALA A 402 -0.43 -15.12 -7.13
CA ALA A 402 0.96 -14.67 -7.25
C ALA A 402 1.77 -15.61 -8.14
N PRO A 403 2.78 -15.09 -8.87
CA PRO A 403 3.60 -15.91 -9.75
C PRO A 403 4.44 -16.89 -8.94
N GLY A 404 4.47 -18.17 -9.36
CA GLY A 404 5.24 -19.21 -8.71
C GLY A 404 4.45 -20.40 -8.23
N ASN A 405 3.13 -20.35 -8.33
CA ASN A 405 2.22 -21.48 -8.11
C ASN A 405 2.40 -22.14 -6.72
N ASP A 406 2.57 -21.32 -5.68
CA ASP A 406 2.60 -21.78 -4.29
C ASP A 406 1.23 -21.51 -3.61
N SER A 407 0.95 -22.25 -2.54
CA SER A 407 -0.28 -22.11 -1.75
C SER A 407 -0.09 -21.24 -0.51
N SER A 408 0.98 -20.48 -0.46
CA SER A 408 1.38 -19.70 0.71
C SER A 408 0.55 -18.43 0.90
N PRO A 409 0.58 -17.82 2.09
CA PRO A 409 -0.01 -16.50 2.31
C PRO A 409 0.64 -15.42 1.46
N VAL A 410 -0.12 -14.37 1.15
CA VAL A 410 0.41 -13.06 0.74
C VAL A 410 0.50 -12.20 2.00
N TYR A 411 1.71 -12.08 2.54
CA TYR A 411 1.92 -11.41 3.83
C TYR A 411 1.83 -9.90 3.73
N ASP A 412 2.38 -9.34 2.64
CA ASP A 412 2.39 -7.90 2.47
C ASP A 412 2.25 -7.50 1.01
N ILE A 413 1.60 -6.35 0.76
CA ILE A 413 1.40 -5.76 -0.57
C ILE A 413 1.50 -4.24 -0.52
N ILE A 414 2.06 -3.66 -1.57
CA ILE A 414 2.08 -2.22 -1.82
C ILE A 414 1.50 -1.97 -3.21
N LEU A 415 0.36 -1.28 -3.28
CA LEU A 415 -0.34 -0.95 -4.53
C LEU A 415 -0.07 0.50 -4.90
N GLU A 416 0.60 0.71 -6.02
CA GLU A 416 0.83 2.01 -6.65
C GLU A 416 -0.10 2.23 -7.85
N SER A 417 0.08 3.31 -8.60
CA SER A 417 -0.77 3.65 -9.76
C SER A 417 -0.81 2.55 -10.82
N SER A 418 0.34 1.99 -11.20
CA SER A 418 0.43 0.95 -12.25
C SER A 418 1.10 -0.34 -11.78
N ARG A 419 1.60 -0.40 -10.54
CA ARG A 419 2.33 -1.55 -10.01
C ARG A 419 1.77 -2.00 -8.69
N LEU A 420 1.68 -3.32 -8.49
CA LEU A 420 1.52 -3.91 -7.17
C LEU A 420 2.78 -4.72 -6.88
N PHE A 421 3.48 -4.35 -5.82
CA PHE A 421 4.52 -5.17 -5.22
C PHE A 421 3.91 -6.01 -4.12
N GLY A 422 4.31 -7.28 -4.04
CA GLY A 422 3.82 -8.18 -3.01
C GLY A 422 4.86 -9.20 -2.59
N ALA A 423 4.65 -9.80 -1.44
CA ALA A 423 5.49 -10.87 -0.96
C ALA A 423 4.66 -12.03 -0.38
N THR A 424 4.94 -13.22 -0.92
CA THR A 424 4.41 -14.48 -0.37
C THR A 424 5.39 -15.06 0.63
N GLN A 425 5.01 -16.14 1.29
CA GLN A 425 5.88 -16.89 2.18
C GLN A 425 7.19 -17.36 1.48
N SER A 426 7.17 -17.50 0.16
CA SER A 426 8.27 -18.06 -0.61
C SER A 426 9.10 -17.02 -1.37
N ARG A 427 8.54 -15.89 -1.80
CA ARG A 427 9.24 -14.92 -2.63
C ARG A 427 8.51 -13.58 -2.78
N PRO A 428 9.22 -12.48 -3.11
CA PRO A 428 8.60 -11.24 -3.57
C PRO A 428 8.18 -11.34 -5.04
N PHE A 429 7.15 -10.58 -5.41
CA PHE A 429 6.62 -10.52 -6.77
C PHE A 429 6.09 -9.13 -7.13
N VAL A 430 5.82 -8.92 -8.41
CA VAL A 430 5.17 -7.71 -8.93
C VAL A 430 4.10 -8.07 -9.95
N PHE A 431 2.99 -7.32 -9.93
CA PHE A 431 2.05 -7.17 -11.03
C PHE A 431 2.20 -5.78 -11.61
N ASP A 432 2.51 -5.68 -12.90
CA ASP A 432 2.69 -4.41 -13.59
C ASP A 432 1.62 -4.23 -14.68
N PHE A 433 0.78 -3.23 -14.50
CA PHE A 433 -0.30 -2.82 -15.39
C PHE A 433 0.10 -1.68 -16.33
N GLY A 434 1.35 -1.20 -16.20
CA GLY A 434 1.88 -0.11 -17.01
C GLY A 434 2.15 -0.50 -18.46
N PRO A 435 2.15 0.45 -19.39
CA PRO A 435 2.66 0.24 -20.73
C PRO A 435 4.20 0.18 -20.71
N GLY A 436 4.79 -0.37 -21.76
CA GLY A 436 6.26 -0.36 -21.96
C GLY A 436 7.04 -1.39 -21.15
N VAL A 437 6.38 -2.29 -20.44
CA VAL A 437 7.05 -3.36 -19.68
C VAL A 437 7.80 -4.30 -20.63
N SER A 438 9.08 -4.52 -20.36
CA SER A 438 9.98 -5.35 -21.17
C SER A 438 10.67 -6.43 -20.32
N ALA A 439 11.48 -7.26 -20.95
CA ALA A 439 12.31 -8.24 -20.25
C ALA A 439 13.34 -7.63 -19.31
N ARG A 440 13.71 -6.35 -19.53
CA ARG A 440 14.71 -5.60 -18.74
C ARG A 440 14.10 -4.82 -17.58
N THR A 441 12.77 -4.64 -17.55
CA THR A 441 12.08 -3.87 -16.51
C THR A 441 12.24 -4.50 -15.12
N TYR A 442 12.43 -5.82 -15.03
CA TYR A 442 12.53 -6.56 -13.78
C TYR A 442 13.71 -7.52 -13.76
N PRO A 443 14.21 -7.94 -12.57
CA PRO A 443 15.28 -8.91 -12.45
C PRO A 443 15.02 -10.19 -13.27
N HIS A 444 16.07 -10.71 -13.90
CA HIS A 444 15.97 -11.96 -14.65
C HIS A 444 15.92 -13.16 -13.71
N ILE A 445 14.74 -13.74 -13.56
CA ILE A 445 14.54 -14.99 -12.81
C ILE A 445 14.23 -16.11 -13.80
N PRO A 446 15.02 -17.22 -13.82
CA PRO A 446 14.77 -18.35 -14.69
C PRO A 446 13.37 -18.94 -14.46
N ARG A 447 12.65 -19.22 -15.55
CA ARG A 447 11.35 -19.88 -15.49
C ARG A 447 11.52 -21.34 -15.10
N PRO A 448 10.60 -21.92 -14.30
CA PRO A 448 10.53 -23.36 -14.13
C PRO A 448 10.27 -24.05 -15.47
N GLU A 449 10.92 -25.19 -15.74
CA GLU A 449 10.81 -25.94 -17.00
C GLU A 449 9.35 -26.31 -17.37
N ARG A 450 8.48 -26.49 -16.38
CA ARG A 450 7.06 -26.83 -16.57
C ARG A 450 6.19 -25.71 -17.14
N ASP A 451 6.63 -24.46 -17.08
CA ASP A 451 5.89 -23.30 -17.62
C ASP A 451 6.10 -23.09 -19.12
N GLY A 452 6.98 -23.86 -19.78
CA GLY A 452 7.33 -23.75 -21.20
C GLY A 452 6.19 -24.07 -22.19
N LEU A 453 5.12 -24.70 -21.72
CA LEU A 453 4.00 -25.16 -22.58
C LEU A 453 2.89 -24.12 -22.77
N LYS A 454 2.84 -23.06 -21.99
CA LYS A 454 1.83 -21.99 -22.13
C LYS A 454 2.50 -20.72 -22.61
N LYS A 455 2.42 -20.45 -23.93
CA LYS A 455 2.87 -19.19 -24.55
C LYS A 455 2.09 -18.00 -23.99
N GLY A 456 2.54 -17.46 -22.82
CA GLY A 456 2.22 -16.12 -22.38
C GLY A 456 3.11 -15.10 -23.11
N ARG A 457 2.88 -13.78 -22.89
CA ARG A 457 3.78 -12.74 -23.38
C ARG A 457 5.24 -13.12 -23.05
N ASN A 458 6.16 -12.88 -23.97
CA ASN A 458 7.54 -13.40 -23.96
C ASN A 458 8.35 -13.14 -22.67
N PHE A 459 7.90 -12.29 -21.75
CA PHE A 459 8.62 -11.88 -20.52
C PHE A 459 7.79 -11.96 -19.23
N GLY A 460 6.49 -12.30 -19.23
CA GLY A 460 5.65 -12.50 -18.05
C GLY A 460 5.54 -13.97 -17.62
N TYR A 461 5.22 -14.21 -16.35
CA TYR A 461 4.80 -15.51 -15.85
C TYR A 461 3.30 -15.70 -16.07
N TYR A 462 2.90 -16.92 -16.38
CA TYR A 462 1.47 -17.23 -16.40
C TYR A 462 0.94 -17.27 -14.97
N VAL A 463 -0.19 -16.58 -14.73
CA VAL A 463 -0.90 -16.60 -13.46
C VAL A 463 -2.39 -16.87 -13.70
N THR A 464 -3.00 -17.61 -12.80
CA THR A 464 -4.44 -17.83 -12.82
C THR A 464 -5.16 -16.62 -12.28
N GLN A 465 -6.22 -16.17 -12.96
CA GLN A 465 -7.07 -15.06 -12.52
C GLN A 465 -8.56 -15.45 -12.69
N TYR A 466 -9.40 -14.88 -11.86
CA TYR A 466 -10.85 -15.07 -11.92
C TYR A 466 -11.60 -13.81 -11.51
N ILE A 467 -12.87 -13.71 -11.91
CA ILE A 467 -13.74 -12.57 -11.63
C ILE A 467 -14.66 -12.93 -10.45
N HIS A 468 -14.88 -11.95 -9.59
CA HIS A 468 -15.93 -12.03 -8.58
C HIS A 468 -17.29 -11.94 -9.30
N ARG A 469 -18.01 -13.04 -9.37
CA ARG A 469 -19.39 -13.03 -9.85
C ARG A 469 -20.30 -12.85 -8.66
N PRO A 470 -21.29 -11.93 -8.70
CA PRO A 470 -22.33 -11.93 -7.70
C PRO A 470 -22.94 -13.32 -7.66
N SER A 471 -23.16 -13.89 -6.49
CA SER A 471 -24.04 -15.05 -6.32
C SER A 471 -25.39 -14.67 -6.91
N ALA A 472 -25.85 -15.43 -7.89
CA ALA A 472 -27.15 -15.26 -8.54
C ALA A 472 -28.28 -15.38 -7.51
#